data_6259253e83cbd9fb36f3fd5e097fa2de
#
_entry.id   6259253e83cbd9fb36f3fd5e097fa2de
#
_cell.length_a   1.000
_cell.length_b   1.000
_cell.length_c   1.000
_cell.angle_alpha   90.00
_cell.angle_beta   90.00
_cell.angle_gamma   90.00
#
_symmetry.space_group_name_H-M   'P 1'
#
loop_
_entity.id
_entity.type
_entity.pdbx_description
1 polymer ?
#
loop_
_entity_poly.entity_id
_entity_poly.type
_entity_poly.pdbx_seq_one_letter_code
_entity_poly.pdbx_strand_id
1 'polypeptide(L)'
;MGAAMAIVTAVAMTASAGAQTAVIVNGDPVTHFDVEQRSKLIQLGSHKTPPRNEVVEELINEKLKIQLLKRFSIEGIDKDVDSALANMARRMRATPKEFTDNLVKQGVMVETVKSRIKADLIWGQIIRGRYQSAFQFSDQEIAARIQSKNRDDANAVGYDYTLRPILFVVPRGSPPTAFEARAKEAEALRAKFQSCDEGIVLARGLRYVAVRQQVVKSSAELPTTLRDVLAKTELGRLTAPEATQQGIEVYALCGKQQSENAPAKKEARDEMYSEAFESLSKKYLKELRDQAMIEYR
;
A
#
# COMPACT_ATOMS: atom_id res chain seq x y z
N MET A 1 -55.06 -1.64 64.48
CA MET A 1 -54.99 -0.86 63.22
C MET A 1 -53.54 -0.92 62.76
N GLY A 2 -53.24 -1.86 61.85
CA GLY A 2 -51.90 -2.09 61.29
C GLY A 2 -51.92 -1.69 59.83
N ALA A 3 -51.15 -0.70 59.44
CA ALA A 3 -50.95 -0.29 58.06
C ALA A 3 -49.83 -1.13 57.42
N ALA A 4 -50.19 -1.97 56.46
CA ALA A 4 -49.24 -2.69 55.63
C ALA A 4 -48.72 -1.77 54.50
N MET A 5 -47.43 -1.49 54.56
CA MET A 5 -46.70 -0.67 53.58
C MET A 5 -46.19 -1.63 52.50
N ALA A 6 -46.82 -1.61 51.30
CA ALA A 6 -46.40 -2.38 50.14
C ALA A 6 -45.22 -1.65 49.47
N ILE A 7 -44.00 -2.23 49.54
CA ILE A 7 -42.83 -1.77 48.80
C ILE A 7 -42.92 -2.31 47.38
N VAL A 8 -43.24 -1.45 46.42
CA VAL A 8 -43.14 -1.75 45.00
C VAL A 8 -41.72 -1.58 44.53
N THR A 9 -40.97 -2.69 44.42
CA THR A 9 -39.63 -2.72 43.79
C THR A 9 -39.78 -2.61 42.28
N ALA A 10 -39.55 -1.43 41.74
CA ALA A 10 -39.38 -1.20 40.31
C ALA A 10 -38.06 -1.83 39.86
N VAL A 11 -38.16 -2.99 39.22
CA VAL A 11 -37.02 -3.60 38.50
C VAL A 11 -36.79 -2.75 37.23
N ALA A 12 -35.82 -1.83 37.29
CA ALA A 12 -35.31 -1.13 36.12
C ALA A 12 -34.64 -2.20 35.22
N MET A 13 -35.33 -2.66 34.19
CA MET A 13 -34.71 -3.38 33.08
C MET A 13 -33.75 -2.38 32.38
N THR A 14 -32.47 -2.43 32.72
CA THR A 14 -31.42 -1.84 31.91
C THR A 14 -31.41 -2.64 30.61
N ALA A 15 -32.14 -2.17 29.61
CA ALA A 15 -31.94 -2.63 28.23
C ALA A 15 -30.48 -2.34 27.89
N SER A 16 -29.65 -3.37 27.95
CA SER A 16 -28.33 -3.32 27.32
C SER A 16 -28.58 -2.90 25.87
N ALA A 17 -28.22 -1.70 25.52
CA ALA A 17 -28.11 -1.28 24.12
C ALA A 17 -26.95 -2.07 23.49
N GLY A 18 -27.12 -3.38 23.48
CA GLY A 18 -26.30 -4.29 22.68
C GLY A 18 -26.45 -3.83 21.25
N ALA A 19 -25.37 -3.46 20.64
CA ALA A 19 -25.36 -3.05 19.24
C ALA A 19 -26.10 -4.13 18.44
N GLN A 20 -27.34 -3.82 18.01
CA GLN A 20 -28.15 -4.78 17.26
C GLN A 20 -27.36 -5.19 16.02
N THR A 21 -27.20 -6.48 15.84
CA THR A 21 -26.46 -7.04 14.69
C THR A 21 -27.30 -6.86 13.43
N ALA A 22 -26.71 -6.29 12.39
CA ALA A 22 -27.33 -6.16 11.08
C ALA A 22 -27.06 -7.39 10.21
N VAL A 23 -25.81 -7.94 10.30
CA VAL A 23 -25.40 -9.13 9.56
C VAL A 23 -24.26 -9.82 10.31
N ILE A 24 -24.18 -11.17 10.22
CA ILE A 24 -23.09 -11.98 10.73
C ILE A 24 -22.32 -12.55 9.54
N VAL A 25 -20.99 -12.40 9.53
CA VAL A 25 -20.10 -12.87 8.46
C VAL A 25 -19.10 -13.87 9.04
N ASN A 26 -19.27 -15.16 8.76
CA ASN A 26 -18.46 -16.25 9.31
C ASN A 26 -18.34 -16.17 10.86
N GLY A 27 -19.43 -15.81 11.54
CA GLY A 27 -19.49 -15.64 12.99
C GLY A 27 -19.10 -14.24 13.50
N ASP A 28 -18.48 -13.38 12.71
CA ASP A 28 -18.14 -12.01 13.10
C ASP A 28 -19.32 -11.05 12.83
N PRO A 29 -19.84 -10.31 13.83
CA PRO A 29 -20.97 -9.41 13.63
C PRO A 29 -20.58 -8.12 12.91
N VAL A 30 -21.48 -7.60 12.11
CA VAL A 30 -21.57 -6.23 11.65
C VAL A 30 -22.81 -5.61 12.30
N THR A 31 -22.63 -4.57 13.06
CA THR A 31 -23.71 -3.96 13.84
C THR A 31 -24.41 -2.83 13.07
N HIS A 32 -25.61 -2.44 13.51
CA HIS A 32 -26.27 -1.25 13.00
C HIS A 32 -25.45 0.01 13.23
N PHE A 33 -24.68 0.06 14.32
CA PHE A 33 -23.75 1.12 14.60
C PHE A 33 -22.62 1.20 13.56
N ASP A 34 -22.05 0.06 13.18
CA ASP A 34 -21.02 0.00 12.11
C ASP A 34 -21.57 0.54 10.78
N VAL A 35 -22.82 0.17 10.44
CA VAL A 35 -23.51 0.67 9.24
C VAL A 35 -23.69 2.18 9.29
N GLU A 36 -24.13 2.72 10.44
CA GLU A 36 -24.29 4.17 10.61
C GLU A 36 -22.95 4.91 10.50
N GLN A 37 -21.91 4.43 11.17
CA GLN A 37 -20.58 5.00 11.13
C GLN A 37 -19.99 4.99 9.72
N ARG A 38 -20.16 3.89 8.98
CA ARG A 38 -19.71 3.79 7.60
C ARG A 38 -20.51 4.71 6.68
N SER A 39 -21.81 4.82 6.85
CA SER A 39 -22.66 5.78 6.11
C SER A 39 -22.18 7.22 6.29
N LYS A 40 -21.91 7.62 7.54
CA LYS A 40 -21.35 8.94 7.83
C LYS A 40 -20.01 9.17 7.15
N LEU A 41 -19.11 8.18 7.24
CA LEU A 41 -17.79 8.26 6.59
C LEU A 41 -17.90 8.44 5.06
N ILE A 42 -18.79 7.70 4.41
CA ILE A 42 -19.03 7.83 2.96
C ILE A 42 -19.63 9.20 2.65
N GLN A 43 -20.59 9.67 3.44
CA GLN A 43 -21.21 10.97 3.27
C GLN A 43 -20.20 12.11 3.37
N LEU A 44 -19.24 12.03 4.30
CA LEU A 44 -18.17 13.03 4.43
C LEU A 44 -17.28 13.11 3.18
N GLY A 45 -17.00 11.97 2.54
CA GLY A 45 -16.16 11.94 1.35
C GLY A 45 -16.90 12.26 0.05
N SER A 46 -18.16 11.83 -0.08
CA SER A 46 -18.93 11.93 -1.32
C SER A 46 -19.99 13.03 -1.33
N HIS A 47 -20.29 13.62 -0.16
CA HIS A 47 -21.40 14.55 0.07
C HIS A 47 -22.80 13.96 -0.28
N LYS A 48 -22.90 12.63 -0.37
CA LYS A 48 -24.16 11.91 -0.65
C LYS A 48 -24.36 10.83 0.41
N THR A 49 -25.62 10.67 0.85
CA THR A 49 -26.00 9.57 1.75
C THR A 49 -26.08 8.29 0.94
N PRO A 50 -25.27 7.27 1.24
CA PRO A 50 -25.31 6.02 0.52
C PRO A 50 -26.58 5.20 0.89
N PRO A 51 -27.11 4.37 -0.02
CA PRO A 51 -28.16 3.40 0.31
C PRO A 51 -27.65 2.42 1.39
N ARG A 52 -28.51 2.11 2.37
CA ARG A 52 -28.14 1.25 3.50
C ARG A 52 -27.63 -0.12 3.06
N ASN A 53 -28.27 -0.73 2.05
CA ASN A 53 -27.86 -2.03 1.52
C ASN A 53 -26.44 -2.02 0.97
N GLU A 54 -26.03 -0.96 0.26
CA GLU A 54 -24.67 -0.81 -0.27
C GLU A 54 -23.65 -0.71 0.86
N VAL A 55 -23.97 0.00 1.95
CA VAL A 55 -23.12 0.11 3.14
C VAL A 55 -22.95 -1.25 3.81
N VAL A 56 -24.02 -2.02 3.95
CA VAL A 56 -23.98 -3.37 4.52
C VAL A 56 -23.09 -4.28 3.67
N GLU A 57 -23.24 -4.24 2.33
CA GLU A 57 -22.43 -5.02 1.40
C GLU A 57 -20.94 -4.64 1.46
N GLU A 58 -20.63 -3.33 1.59
CA GLU A 58 -19.26 -2.87 1.79
C GLU A 58 -18.66 -3.41 3.10
N LEU A 59 -19.43 -3.41 4.20
CA LEU A 59 -18.98 -3.92 5.49
C LEU A 59 -18.82 -5.46 5.51
N ILE A 60 -19.67 -6.19 4.80
CA ILE A 60 -19.50 -7.64 4.58
C ILE A 60 -18.15 -7.90 3.88
N ASN A 61 -17.90 -7.19 2.78
CA ASN A 61 -16.64 -7.30 2.04
C ASN A 61 -15.43 -6.94 2.89
N GLU A 62 -15.54 -5.91 3.72
CA GLU A 62 -14.49 -5.50 4.66
C GLU A 62 -14.20 -6.60 5.69
N LYS A 63 -15.23 -7.20 6.28
CA LYS A 63 -15.07 -8.32 7.23
C LYS A 63 -14.36 -9.50 6.58
N LEU A 64 -14.77 -9.90 5.38
CA LEU A 64 -14.12 -11.00 4.64
C LEU A 64 -12.64 -10.71 4.39
N LYS A 65 -12.30 -9.49 3.98
CA LYS A 65 -10.89 -9.08 3.77
C LYS A 65 -10.09 -9.13 5.07
N ILE A 66 -10.65 -8.64 6.19
CA ILE A 66 -9.96 -8.64 7.50
C ILE A 66 -9.75 -10.06 8.00
N GLN A 67 -10.70 -10.97 7.79
CA GLN A 67 -10.56 -12.38 8.19
C GLN A 67 -9.38 -13.09 7.52
N LEU A 68 -8.94 -12.62 6.36
CA LEU A 68 -7.75 -13.14 5.68
C LEU A 68 -6.46 -12.92 6.48
N LEU A 69 -6.43 -11.93 7.40
CA LEU A 69 -5.28 -11.69 8.28
C LEU A 69 -4.92 -12.95 9.07
N LYS A 70 -5.93 -13.63 9.62
CA LYS A 70 -5.75 -14.88 10.38
C LYS A 70 -5.23 -16.02 9.49
N ARG A 71 -5.70 -16.07 8.23
CA ARG A 71 -5.38 -17.15 7.29
C ARG A 71 -3.95 -17.02 6.71
N PHE A 72 -3.46 -15.80 6.51
CA PHE A 72 -2.20 -15.53 5.83
C PHE A 72 -1.10 -14.99 6.74
N SER A 73 -1.34 -14.92 8.08
CA SER A 73 -0.35 -14.47 9.08
C SER A 73 0.39 -13.18 8.70
N ILE A 74 -0.38 -12.17 8.28
CA ILE A 74 0.19 -10.86 7.89
C ILE A 74 0.60 -10.10 9.14
N GLU A 75 1.90 -9.86 9.29
CA GLU A 75 2.46 -9.14 10.44
C GLU A 75 2.63 -7.65 10.15
N GLY A 76 2.63 -6.84 11.22
CA GLY A 76 2.94 -5.41 11.14
C GLY A 76 1.85 -4.53 10.54
N ILE A 77 0.69 -5.08 10.18
CA ILE A 77 -0.40 -4.37 9.50
C ILE A 77 -0.88 -3.12 10.27
N ASP A 78 -0.86 -3.14 11.61
CA ASP A 78 -1.35 -2.01 12.40
C ASP A 78 -0.42 -0.79 12.28
N LYS A 79 0.89 -0.99 12.13
CA LYS A 79 1.84 0.10 11.81
C LYS A 79 1.60 0.66 10.42
N ASP A 80 1.25 -0.18 9.47
CA ASP A 80 0.94 0.24 8.11
C ASP A 80 -0.36 1.05 8.08
N VAL A 81 -1.37 0.66 8.89
CA VAL A 81 -2.62 1.42 9.08
C VAL A 81 -2.34 2.80 9.64
N ASP A 82 -1.54 2.90 10.71
CA ASP A 82 -1.19 4.20 11.31
C ASP A 82 -0.40 5.08 10.33
N SER A 83 0.51 4.49 9.57
CA SER A 83 1.26 5.17 8.51
C SER A 83 0.33 5.67 7.38
N ALA A 84 -0.63 4.85 6.97
CA ALA A 84 -1.62 5.23 5.96
C ALA A 84 -2.53 6.36 6.45
N LEU A 85 -2.98 6.30 7.71
CA LEU A 85 -3.78 7.36 8.34
C LEU A 85 -2.99 8.68 8.40
N ALA A 86 -1.71 8.64 8.79
CA ALA A 86 -0.84 9.81 8.80
C ALA A 86 -0.63 10.38 7.39
N ASN A 87 -0.53 9.51 6.36
CA ASN A 87 -0.45 9.94 4.97
C ASN A 87 -1.75 10.61 4.49
N MET A 88 -2.92 10.12 4.92
CA MET A 88 -4.20 10.77 4.64
C MET A 88 -4.27 12.17 5.26
N ALA A 89 -3.89 12.32 6.52
CA ALA A 89 -3.82 13.60 7.20
C ALA A 89 -2.91 14.59 6.46
N ARG A 90 -1.71 14.17 6.07
CA ARG A 90 -0.77 15.03 5.30
C ARG A 90 -1.35 15.49 3.96
N ARG A 91 -2.06 14.65 3.23
CA ARG A 91 -2.74 15.05 1.98
C ARG A 91 -3.81 16.11 2.21
N MET A 92 -4.43 16.11 3.38
CA MET A 92 -5.39 17.12 3.81
C MET A 92 -4.73 18.34 4.52
N ARG A 93 -3.39 18.43 4.52
CA ARG A 93 -2.59 19.47 5.17
C ARG A 93 -2.87 19.58 6.67
N ALA A 94 -3.12 18.44 7.32
CA ALA A 94 -3.40 18.32 8.74
C ALA A 94 -2.39 17.38 9.43
N THR A 95 -2.19 17.56 10.72
CA THR A 95 -1.52 16.55 11.55
C THR A 95 -2.44 15.35 11.75
N PRO A 96 -1.90 14.16 12.06
CA PRO A 96 -2.71 12.98 12.37
C PRO A 96 -3.74 13.24 13.47
N LYS A 97 -3.36 14.03 14.50
CA LYS A 97 -4.25 14.39 15.59
C LYS A 97 -5.40 15.29 15.14
N GLU A 98 -5.12 16.35 14.40
CA GLU A 98 -6.15 17.26 13.86
C GLU A 98 -7.11 16.52 12.94
N PHE A 99 -6.59 15.59 12.13
CA PHE A 99 -7.41 14.76 11.24
C PHE A 99 -8.37 13.88 12.04
N THR A 100 -7.88 13.17 13.07
CA THR A 100 -8.72 12.31 13.92
C THR A 100 -9.72 13.12 14.74
N ASP A 101 -9.33 14.25 15.30
CA ASP A 101 -10.22 15.16 16.04
C ASP A 101 -11.37 15.68 15.14
N ASN A 102 -11.07 15.98 13.87
CA ASN A 102 -12.08 16.39 12.90
C ASN A 102 -13.08 15.27 12.57
N LEU A 103 -12.63 14.04 12.42
CA LEU A 103 -13.52 12.89 12.22
C LEU A 103 -14.51 12.75 13.39
N VAL A 104 -13.99 12.81 14.62
CA VAL A 104 -14.81 12.70 15.84
C VAL A 104 -15.81 13.85 15.94
N LYS A 105 -15.41 15.11 15.65
CA LYS A 105 -16.32 16.26 15.60
C LYS A 105 -17.47 16.09 14.59
N GLN A 106 -17.22 15.34 13.51
CA GLN A 106 -18.23 15.03 12.51
C GLN A 106 -19.01 13.74 12.81
N GLY A 107 -18.80 13.16 14.00
CA GLY A 107 -19.52 11.97 14.47
C GLY A 107 -19.05 10.66 13.82
N VAL A 108 -17.83 10.64 13.27
CA VAL A 108 -17.19 9.41 12.73
C VAL A 108 -16.09 8.95 13.66
N MET A 109 -16.16 7.69 14.08
CA MET A 109 -15.12 7.09 14.89
C MET A 109 -13.86 6.81 14.05
N VAL A 110 -12.70 7.03 14.66
CA VAL A 110 -11.39 6.79 14.02
C VAL A 110 -11.22 5.32 13.64
N GLU A 111 -11.74 4.43 14.46
CA GLU A 111 -11.73 2.97 14.25
C GLU A 111 -12.41 2.56 12.96
N THR A 112 -13.50 3.24 12.56
CA THR A 112 -14.19 3.00 11.27
C THR A 112 -13.26 3.27 10.08
N VAL A 113 -12.47 4.34 10.16
CA VAL A 113 -11.49 4.67 9.12
C VAL A 113 -10.33 3.68 9.14
N LYS A 114 -9.79 3.38 10.32
CA LYS A 114 -8.70 2.40 10.49
C LYS A 114 -9.08 1.01 10.02
N SER A 115 -10.29 0.56 10.30
CA SER A 115 -10.80 -0.75 9.84
C SER A 115 -10.85 -0.83 8.31
N ARG A 116 -11.35 0.21 7.65
CA ARG A 116 -11.36 0.30 6.18
C ARG A 116 -9.94 0.25 5.60
N ILE A 117 -9.04 1.09 6.14
CA ILE A 117 -7.62 1.11 5.71
C ILE A 117 -6.99 -0.28 5.89
N LYS A 118 -7.24 -0.92 7.04
CA LYS A 118 -6.73 -2.26 7.35
C LYS A 118 -7.20 -3.28 6.32
N ALA A 119 -8.50 -3.31 6.02
CA ALA A 119 -9.05 -4.20 5.01
C ALA A 119 -8.43 -3.99 3.63
N ASP A 120 -8.25 -2.73 3.21
CA ASP A 120 -7.67 -2.40 1.90
C ASP A 120 -6.19 -2.74 1.81
N LEU A 121 -5.42 -2.55 2.88
CA LEU A 121 -4.00 -2.95 2.95
C LEU A 121 -3.84 -4.47 2.88
N ILE A 122 -4.60 -5.22 3.69
CA ILE A 122 -4.62 -6.69 3.66
C ILE A 122 -4.98 -7.16 2.25
N TRP A 123 -6.05 -6.62 1.69
CA TRP A 123 -6.53 -7.00 0.36
C TRP A 123 -5.47 -6.77 -0.72
N GLY A 124 -4.85 -5.58 -0.72
CA GLY A 124 -3.79 -5.25 -1.67
C GLY A 124 -2.59 -6.19 -1.58
N GLN A 125 -2.18 -6.59 -0.37
CA GLN A 125 -1.09 -7.55 -0.18
C GLN A 125 -1.47 -8.95 -0.69
N ILE A 126 -2.67 -9.42 -0.37
CA ILE A 126 -3.17 -10.74 -0.78
C ILE A 126 -3.28 -10.83 -2.31
N ILE A 127 -3.91 -9.85 -2.96
CA ILE A 127 -4.08 -9.87 -4.43
C ILE A 127 -2.73 -9.84 -5.12
N ARG A 128 -1.81 -8.97 -4.72
CA ARG A 128 -0.46 -8.92 -5.31
C ARG A 128 0.34 -10.21 -5.08
N GLY A 129 0.27 -10.76 -3.87
CA GLY A 129 1.00 -12.00 -3.56
C GLY A 129 0.43 -13.22 -4.28
N ARG A 130 -0.91 -13.38 -4.29
CA ARG A 130 -1.58 -14.53 -4.91
C ARG A 130 -1.45 -14.56 -6.43
N TYR A 131 -1.45 -13.40 -7.07
CA TYR A 131 -1.48 -13.26 -8.52
C TYR A 131 -0.25 -12.53 -9.07
N GLN A 132 0.91 -12.74 -8.44
CA GLN A 132 2.14 -12.02 -8.76
C GLN A 132 2.50 -12.07 -10.26
N SER A 133 2.31 -13.21 -10.92
CA SER A 133 2.60 -13.40 -12.35
C SER A 133 1.67 -12.58 -13.26
N ALA A 134 0.43 -12.34 -12.84
CA ALA A 134 -0.54 -11.57 -13.62
C ALA A 134 -0.24 -10.05 -13.65
N PHE A 135 0.71 -9.59 -12.84
CA PHE A 135 1.18 -8.20 -12.81
C PHE A 135 2.52 -8.00 -13.52
N GLN A 136 3.02 -9.02 -14.21
CA GLN A 136 4.26 -8.96 -14.98
C GLN A 136 3.90 -8.84 -16.47
N PHE A 137 3.97 -7.61 -16.99
CA PHE A 137 3.67 -7.31 -18.39
C PHE A 137 4.96 -7.27 -19.19
N SER A 138 4.99 -7.97 -20.31
CA SER A 138 6.10 -7.91 -21.27
C SER A 138 6.08 -6.59 -22.06
N ASP A 139 7.22 -6.20 -22.62
CA ASP A 139 7.31 -5.02 -23.48
C ASP A 139 6.42 -5.15 -24.72
N GLN A 140 6.20 -6.36 -25.21
CA GLN A 140 5.31 -6.62 -26.35
C GLN A 140 3.84 -6.36 -26.01
N GLU A 141 3.37 -6.78 -24.83
CA GLU A 141 2.00 -6.51 -24.35
C GLU A 141 1.78 -5.00 -24.13
N ILE A 142 2.78 -4.32 -23.56
CA ILE A 142 2.74 -2.88 -23.35
C ILE A 142 2.68 -2.14 -24.70
N ALA A 143 3.51 -2.54 -25.67
CA ALA A 143 3.50 -1.96 -27.02
C ALA A 143 2.16 -2.18 -27.72
N ALA A 144 1.59 -3.38 -27.63
CA ALA A 144 0.26 -3.68 -28.18
C ALA A 144 -0.84 -2.81 -27.54
N ARG A 145 -0.76 -2.58 -26.21
CA ARG A 145 -1.71 -1.69 -25.51
C ARG A 145 -1.59 -0.24 -25.98
N ILE A 146 -0.39 0.28 -26.19
CA ILE A 146 -0.18 1.64 -26.70
C ILE A 146 -0.77 1.77 -28.11
N GLN A 147 -0.50 0.81 -29.01
CA GLN A 147 -1.03 0.79 -30.36
C GLN A 147 -2.56 0.74 -30.41
N SER A 148 -3.19 -0.07 -29.53
CA SER A 148 -4.66 -0.20 -29.50
C SER A 148 -5.39 1.09 -29.13
N LYS A 149 -4.71 2.04 -28.49
CA LYS A 149 -5.28 3.33 -28.05
C LYS A 149 -5.03 4.49 -29.00
N ASN A 150 -4.39 4.27 -30.16
CA ASN A 150 -4.07 5.32 -31.17
C ASN A 150 -3.50 6.61 -30.53
N ARG A 151 -2.60 6.48 -29.55
CA ARG A 151 -2.05 7.65 -28.86
C ARG A 151 -0.90 8.24 -29.66
N ASP A 152 -1.12 9.46 -30.15
CA ASP A 152 -0.11 10.31 -30.83
C ASP A 152 0.93 10.89 -29.83
N ASP A 153 0.91 10.55 -28.57
CA ASP A 153 1.87 11.03 -27.54
C ASP A 153 3.27 10.39 -27.68
N ALA A 154 3.59 9.98 -28.88
CA ALA A 154 4.81 9.26 -29.27
C ALA A 154 6.12 10.06 -29.09
N ASN A 155 6.07 11.38 -28.80
CA ASN A 155 7.24 12.25 -28.88
C ASN A 155 7.90 12.63 -27.56
N ALA A 156 7.45 12.09 -26.43
CA ALA A 156 8.12 12.36 -25.15
C ALA A 156 9.38 11.50 -25.01
N VAL A 157 10.53 12.14 -25.21
CA VAL A 157 11.85 11.51 -25.07
C VAL A 157 12.10 11.18 -23.58
N GLY A 158 12.25 9.91 -23.29
CA GLY A 158 12.67 9.40 -22.00
C GLY A 158 13.96 8.59 -22.12
N TYR A 159 14.39 8.00 -21.02
CA TYR A 159 15.52 7.09 -21.02
C TYR A 159 15.14 5.79 -20.30
N ASP A 160 15.58 4.68 -20.84
CA ASP A 160 15.57 3.39 -20.15
C ASP A 160 16.94 3.18 -19.51
N TYR A 161 16.95 3.09 -18.18
CA TYR A 161 18.14 2.91 -17.39
C TYR A 161 18.30 1.44 -17.01
N THR A 162 19.44 0.86 -17.35
CA THR A 162 19.87 -0.45 -16.85
C THR A 162 20.58 -0.27 -15.53
N LEU A 163 19.94 -0.65 -14.45
CA LEU A 163 20.39 -0.42 -13.08
C LEU A 163 20.72 -1.74 -12.39
N ARG A 164 21.75 -1.71 -11.54
CA ARG A 164 22.03 -2.77 -10.60
C ARG A 164 22.05 -2.21 -9.18
N PRO A 165 21.02 -2.52 -8.35
CA PRO A 165 20.98 -2.05 -6.98
C PRO A 165 22.02 -2.77 -6.12
N ILE A 166 22.72 -2.03 -5.27
CA ILE A 166 23.69 -2.52 -4.31
C ILE A 166 23.28 -1.99 -2.94
N LEU A 167 22.98 -2.90 -2.02
CA LEU A 167 22.51 -2.59 -0.67
C LEU A 167 23.61 -2.89 0.37
N PHE A 168 24.06 -1.90 1.10
CA PHE A 168 24.86 -2.03 2.30
C PHE A 168 23.91 -2.24 3.48
N VAL A 169 23.78 -3.48 3.91
CA VAL A 169 22.78 -3.89 4.91
C VAL A 169 23.09 -3.28 6.28
N VAL A 170 22.07 -2.68 6.91
CA VAL A 170 22.07 -2.27 8.32
C VAL A 170 21.01 -3.09 9.05
N PRO A 171 21.37 -3.85 10.09
CA PRO A 171 20.41 -4.62 10.87
C PRO A 171 19.34 -3.72 11.51
N ARG A 172 18.12 -4.24 11.62
CA ARG A 172 17.03 -3.50 12.27
C ARG A 172 17.38 -3.19 13.72
N GLY A 173 17.08 -1.96 14.15
CA GLY A 173 17.38 -1.50 15.51
C GLY A 173 18.80 -1.00 15.72
N SER A 174 19.63 -0.94 14.66
CA SER A 174 20.96 -0.33 14.73
C SER A 174 20.89 1.18 14.99
N PRO A 175 21.87 1.74 15.70
CA PRO A 175 21.93 3.18 15.94
C PRO A 175 22.23 3.97 14.64
N PRO A 176 21.91 5.26 14.58
CA PRO A 176 22.19 6.11 13.40
C PRO A 176 23.64 6.09 12.91
N THR A 177 24.60 5.94 13.83
CA THR A 177 26.02 5.82 13.53
C THR A 177 26.37 4.62 12.64
N ALA A 178 25.56 3.55 12.70
CA ALA A 178 25.73 2.40 11.81
C ALA A 178 25.38 2.74 10.35
N PHE A 179 24.37 3.57 10.12
CA PHE A 179 24.03 4.08 8.79
C PHE A 179 25.13 4.99 8.24
N GLU A 180 25.71 5.85 9.08
CA GLU A 180 26.83 6.72 8.68
C GLU A 180 28.08 5.92 8.29
N ALA A 181 28.40 4.87 9.07
CA ALA A 181 29.51 3.98 8.74
C ALA A 181 29.31 3.29 7.39
N ARG A 182 28.09 2.78 7.14
CA ARG A 182 27.73 2.14 5.88
C ARG A 182 27.71 3.11 4.71
N ALA A 183 27.27 4.36 4.92
CA ALA A 183 27.32 5.39 3.89
C ALA A 183 28.78 5.70 3.48
N LYS A 184 29.72 5.75 4.44
CA LYS A 184 31.16 5.91 4.14
C LYS A 184 31.72 4.73 3.33
N GLU A 185 31.32 3.49 3.65
CA GLU A 185 31.73 2.33 2.88
C GLU A 185 31.17 2.36 1.45
N ALA A 186 29.90 2.77 1.29
CA ALA A 186 29.27 2.94 0.00
C ALA A 186 29.96 4.03 -0.85
N GLU A 187 30.36 5.14 -0.23
CA GLU A 187 31.10 6.21 -0.90
C GLU A 187 32.52 5.75 -1.27
N ALA A 188 33.19 4.96 -0.42
CA ALA A 188 34.49 4.37 -0.72
C ALA A 188 34.41 3.38 -1.92
N LEU A 189 33.32 2.60 -2.03
CA LEU A 189 33.06 1.78 -3.21
C LEU A 189 32.83 2.65 -4.42
N ARG A 190 32.00 3.71 -4.30
CA ARG A 190 31.69 4.64 -5.39
C ARG A 190 32.93 5.25 -5.99
N ALA A 191 33.87 5.66 -5.17
CA ALA A 191 35.18 6.22 -5.64
C ALA A 191 35.99 5.22 -6.47
N LYS A 192 35.88 3.91 -6.20
CA LYS A 192 36.61 2.85 -6.89
C LYS A 192 35.81 2.21 -8.05
N PHE A 193 34.54 2.50 -8.17
CA PHE A 193 33.64 1.90 -9.16
C PHE A 193 33.82 2.59 -10.51
N GLN A 194 34.56 1.97 -11.42
CA GLN A 194 34.91 2.54 -12.74
C GLN A 194 34.03 1.98 -13.87
N SER A 195 33.58 0.72 -13.73
CA SER A 195 32.71 0.03 -14.69
C SER A 195 31.76 -0.91 -13.97
N CYS A 196 30.66 -1.29 -14.61
CA CYS A 196 29.73 -2.27 -14.02
C CYS A 196 30.37 -3.66 -13.88
N ASP A 197 31.18 -4.08 -14.82
CA ASP A 197 31.76 -5.44 -14.82
C ASP A 197 32.74 -5.61 -13.63
N GLU A 198 33.70 -4.72 -13.49
CA GLU A 198 34.68 -4.78 -12.40
C GLU A 198 34.07 -4.34 -11.06
N GLY A 199 33.28 -3.26 -11.06
CA GLY A 199 32.74 -2.68 -9.85
C GLY A 199 31.74 -3.60 -9.14
N ILE A 200 30.99 -4.41 -9.89
CA ILE A 200 30.08 -5.41 -9.30
C ILE A 200 30.85 -6.54 -8.64
N VAL A 201 31.99 -6.95 -9.18
CA VAL A 201 32.88 -7.93 -8.55
C VAL A 201 33.44 -7.37 -7.23
N LEU A 202 33.88 -6.10 -7.24
CA LEU A 202 34.34 -5.42 -6.02
C LEU A 202 33.23 -5.37 -4.96
N ALA A 203 32.01 -4.98 -5.36
CA ALA A 203 30.86 -4.90 -4.45
C ALA A 203 30.52 -6.26 -3.81
N ARG A 204 30.58 -7.36 -4.58
CA ARG A 204 30.33 -8.71 -4.07
C ARG A 204 31.37 -9.20 -3.08
N GLY A 205 32.59 -8.66 -3.13
CA GLY A 205 33.65 -8.97 -2.18
C GLY A 205 33.51 -8.28 -0.81
N LEU A 206 32.60 -7.32 -0.67
CA LEU A 206 32.38 -6.58 0.57
C LEU A 206 31.46 -7.35 1.54
N ARG A 207 31.74 -7.25 2.84
CA ARG A 207 30.91 -7.88 3.87
C ARG A 207 29.59 -7.14 4.07
N TYR A 208 28.50 -7.89 4.20
CA TYR A 208 27.13 -7.37 4.41
C TYR A 208 26.69 -6.41 3.30
N VAL A 209 27.12 -6.69 2.07
CA VAL A 209 26.69 -5.98 0.86
C VAL A 209 25.93 -6.97 -0.02
N ALA A 210 24.72 -6.62 -0.39
CA ALA A 210 23.86 -7.41 -1.29
C ALA A 210 23.82 -6.72 -2.66
N VAL A 211 24.36 -7.40 -3.68
CA VAL A 211 24.22 -6.98 -5.08
C VAL A 211 22.98 -7.67 -5.65
N ARG A 212 21.93 -6.89 -5.94
CA ARG A 212 20.66 -7.38 -6.46
C ARG A 212 20.78 -7.66 -7.97
N GLN A 213 19.73 -8.29 -8.52
CA GLN A 213 19.65 -8.54 -9.96
C GLN A 213 19.55 -7.21 -10.73
N GLN A 214 20.03 -7.25 -11.97
CA GLN A 214 19.92 -6.13 -12.89
C GLN A 214 18.45 -5.91 -13.25
N VAL A 215 18.05 -4.64 -13.29
CA VAL A 215 16.70 -4.21 -13.68
C VAL A 215 16.79 -3.12 -14.74
N VAL A 216 15.88 -3.14 -15.68
CA VAL A 216 15.67 -2.03 -16.60
C VAL A 216 14.50 -1.21 -16.10
N LYS A 217 14.68 0.10 -15.98
CA LYS A 217 13.66 1.04 -15.51
C LYS A 217 13.57 2.23 -16.43
N SER A 218 12.36 2.53 -16.87
CA SER A 218 12.08 3.75 -17.61
C SER A 218 12.20 4.98 -16.70
N SER A 219 12.73 6.07 -17.23
CA SER A 219 12.79 7.36 -16.52
C SER A 219 11.42 7.83 -16.03
N ALA A 220 10.34 7.45 -16.70
CA ALA A 220 8.98 7.78 -16.30
C ALA A 220 8.49 6.98 -15.08
N GLU A 221 9.07 5.79 -14.81
CA GLU A 221 8.72 4.93 -13.68
C GLU A 221 9.48 5.29 -12.39
N LEU A 222 10.56 6.06 -12.52
CA LEU A 222 11.43 6.42 -11.41
C LEU A 222 10.87 7.60 -10.61
N PRO A 223 11.03 7.61 -9.27
CA PRO A 223 10.82 8.80 -8.47
C PRO A 223 11.66 9.97 -9.01
N THR A 224 11.13 11.18 -8.92
CA THR A 224 11.79 12.38 -9.46
C THR A 224 13.21 12.53 -8.90
N THR A 225 13.41 12.30 -7.60
CA THR A 225 14.72 12.38 -6.94
C THR A 225 15.73 11.41 -7.55
N LEU A 226 15.37 10.15 -7.74
CA LEU A 226 16.27 9.15 -8.33
C LEU A 226 16.52 9.42 -9.82
N ARG A 227 15.50 9.87 -10.56
CA ARG A 227 15.65 10.28 -11.97
C ARG A 227 16.65 11.41 -12.14
N ASP A 228 16.60 12.45 -11.27
CA ASP A 228 17.50 13.58 -11.32
C ASP A 228 18.95 13.19 -10.95
N VAL A 229 19.12 12.23 -10.04
CA VAL A 229 20.43 11.67 -9.69
C VAL A 229 20.98 10.86 -10.86
N LEU A 230 20.18 9.98 -11.49
CA LEU A 230 20.61 9.16 -12.63
C LEU A 230 20.91 10.00 -13.87
N ALA A 231 20.19 11.12 -14.07
CA ALA A 231 20.47 12.04 -15.17
C ALA A 231 21.89 12.62 -15.09
N LYS A 232 22.41 12.82 -13.86
CA LYS A 232 23.76 13.37 -13.56
C LYS A 232 24.84 12.30 -13.35
N THR A 233 24.44 11.03 -13.26
CA THR A 233 25.38 9.92 -13.06
C THR A 233 25.93 9.47 -14.39
N GLU A 234 27.24 9.32 -14.49
CA GLU A 234 27.91 8.80 -15.68
C GLU A 234 27.66 7.30 -15.86
N LEU A 235 27.65 6.85 -17.10
CA LEU A 235 27.53 5.42 -17.41
C LEU A 235 28.71 4.63 -16.80
N GLY A 236 28.42 3.49 -16.19
CA GLY A 236 29.41 2.68 -15.49
C GLY A 236 29.73 3.14 -14.07
N ARG A 237 29.06 4.17 -13.53
CA ARG A 237 29.31 4.73 -12.20
C ARG A 237 28.15 4.41 -11.23
N LEU A 238 28.41 4.64 -9.93
CA LEU A 238 27.40 4.54 -8.87
C LEU A 238 26.74 5.90 -8.59
N THR A 239 25.45 5.85 -8.26
CA THR A 239 24.76 6.98 -7.65
C THR A 239 25.32 7.31 -6.27
N ALA A 240 25.01 8.50 -5.75
CA ALA A 240 25.26 8.83 -4.35
C ALA A 240 24.50 7.85 -3.41
N PRO A 241 25.08 7.54 -2.23
CA PRO A 241 24.43 6.68 -1.24
C PRO A 241 23.10 7.28 -0.72
N GLU A 242 22.05 6.48 -0.67
CA GLU A 242 20.74 6.85 -0.15
C GLU A 242 20.36 5.96 1.03
N ALA A 243 19.88 6.56 2.13
CA ALA A 243 19.44 5.82 3.30
C ALA A 243 18.04 5.25 3.09
N THR A 244 17.89 3.95 3.31
CA THR A 244 16.63 3.20 3.24
C THR A 244 16.33 2.51 4.56
N GLN A 245 15.16 1.90 4.69
CA GLN A 245 14.82 1.10 5.89
C GLN A 245 15.71 -0.15 6.07
N GLN A 246 16.37 -0.62 4.99
CA GLN A 246 17.21 -1.82 4.99
C GLN A 246 18.71 -1.52 5.09
N GLY A 247 19.10 -0.25 5.02
CA GLY A 247 20.48 0.18 5.02
C GLY A 247 20.75 1.30 4.02
N ILE A 248 21.96 1.34 3.48
CA ILE A 248 22.36 2.33 2.47
C ILE A 248 22.31 1.68 1.08
N GLU A 249 21.56 2.28 0.17
CA GLU A 249 21.40 1.80 -1.20
C GLU A 249 22.14 2.72 -2.20
N VAL A 250 22.81 2.12 -3.18
CA VAL A 250 23.38 2.80 -4.33
C VAL A 250 22.99 2.03 -5.59
N TYR A 251 22.89 2.72 -6.71
CA TYR A 251 22.58 2.13 -8.01
C TYR A 251 23.78 2.24 -8.94
N ALA A 252 24.23 1.11 -9.51
CA ALA A 252 25.17 1.14 -10.62
C ALA A 252 24.39 1.40 -11.91
N LEU A 253 24.75 2.46 -12.64
CA LEU A 253 24.18 2.80 -13.94
C LEU A 253 24.94 2.04 -15.03
N CYS A 254 24.44 0.85 -15.38
CA CYS A 254 25.10 -0.04 -16.34
C CYS A 254 24.66 0.17 -17.79
N GLY A 255 23.57 0.90 -18.02
CA GLY A 255 23.06 1.24 -19.34
C GLY A 255 22.16 2.46 -19.30
N LYS A 256 22.19 3.24 -20.37
CA LYS A 256 21.29 4.38 -20.60
C LYS A 256 20.97 4.45 -22.08
N GLN A 257 19.74 4.12 -22.42
CA GLN A 257 19.26 4.18 -23.80
C GLN A 257 18.12 5.19 -23.88
N GLN A 258 18.09 5.95 -24.97
CA GLN A 258 16.95 6.81 -25.24
C GLN A 258 15.74 5.95 -25.54
N SER A 259 14.65 6.20 -24.82
CA SER A 259 13.39 5.49 -24.99
C SER A 259 12.36 6.44 -25.53
N GLU A 260 11.97 6.22 -26.77
CA GLU A 260 10.78 6.84 -27.31
C GLU A 260 9.54 6.25 -26.59
N ASN A 261 8.58 7.08 -26.23
CA ASN A 261 7.34 6.67 -25.57
C ASN A 261 7.43 6.23 -24.09
N ALA A 262 8.45 6.63 -23.34
CA ALA A 262 8.56 6.26 -21.92
C ALA A 262 7.32 6.65 -21.08
N PRO A 263 6.70 7.84 -21.25
CA PRO A 263 5.44 8.17 -20.58
C PRO A 263 4.27 7.29 -20.99
N ALA A 264 4.12 7.01 -22.29
CA ALA A 264 3.06 6.14 -22.81
C ALA A 264 3.20 4.69 -22.31
N LYS A 265 4.45 4.17 -22.23
CA LYS A 265 4.72 2.85 -21.66
C LYS A 265 4.33 2.77 -20.19
N LYS A 266 4.65 3.81 -19.40
CA LYS A 266 4.26 3.88 -18.00
C LYS A 266 2.76 3.88 -17.84
N GLU A 267 2.06 4.76 -18.57
CA GLU A 267 0.61 4.88 -18.51
C GLU A 267 -0.08 3.57 -18.91
N ALA A 268 0.36 2.93 -20.00
CA ALA A 268 -0.17 1.65 -20.45
C ALA A 268 0.03 0.56 -19.37
N ARG A 269 1.20 0.51 -18.74
CA ARG A 269 1.50 -0.44 -17.66
C ARG A 269 0.64 -0.18 -16.43
N ASP A 270 0.48 1.07 -16.00
CA ASP A 270 -0.35 1.46 -14.85
C ASP A 270 -1.83 1.09 -15.08
N GLU A 271 -2.33 1.29 -16.29
CA GLU A 271 -3.69 0.89 -16.69
C GLU A 271 -3.86 -0.63 -16.67
N MET A 272 -2.95 -1.37 -17.33
CA MET A 272 -2.98 -2.84 -17.35
C MET A 272 -2.92 -3.40 -15.93
N TYR A 273 -2.09 -2.82 -15.06
CA TYR A 273 -2.04 -3.18 -13.65
C TYR A 273 -3.37 -2.94 -12.94
N SER A 274 -3.98 -1.77 -13.16
CA SER A 274 -5.26 -1.41 -12.55
C SER A 274 -6.39 -2.34 -13.00
N GLU A 275 -6.48 -2.63 -14.30
CA GLU A 275 -7.46 -3.56 -14.87
C GLU A 275 -7.28 -4.99 -14.33
N ALA A 276 -6.04 -5.48 -14.31
CA ALA A 276 -5.73 -6.80 -13.76
C ALA A 276 -6.08 -6.87 -12.27
N PHE A 277 -5.70 -5.85 -11.50
CA PHE A 277 -6.00 -5.78 -10.07
C PHE A 277 -7.50 -5.78 -9.80
N GLU A 278 -8.27 -4.97 -10.54
CA GLU A 278 -9.73 -4.89 -10.39
C GLU A 278 -10.41 -6.21 -10.75
N SER A 279 -10.03 -6.80 -11.88
CA SER A 279 -10.58 -8.08 -12.35
C SER A 279 -10.30 -9.22 -11.36
N LEU A 280 -9.04 -9.36 -10.94
CA LEU A 280 -8.61 -10.39 -9.98
C LEU A 280 -9.22 -10.17 -8.59
N SER A 281 -9.35 -8.91 -8.16
CA SER A 281 -10.02 -8.53 -6.93
C SER A 281 -11.49 -8.94 -6.94
N LYS A 282 -12.22 -8.62 -8.00
CA LYS A 282 -13.63 -9.02 -8.15
C LYS A 282 -13.79 -10.53 -8.13
N LYS A 283 -12.95 -11.24 -8.87
CA LYS A 283 -12.97 -12.71 -8.93
C LYS A 283 -12.74 -13.31 -7.55
N TYR A 284 -11.66 -12.92 -6.86
CA TYR A 284 -11.32 -13.50 -5.57
C TYR A 284 -12.31 -13.10 -4.46
N LEU A 285 -12.82 -11.87 -4.49
CA LEU A 285 -13.85 -11.45 -3.55
C LEU A 285 -15.14 -12.27 -3.73
N LYS A 286 -15.52 -12.55 -4.98
CA LYS A 286 -16.65 -13.43 -5.26
C LYS A 286 -16.43 -14.83 -4.70
N GLU A 287 -15.25 -15.43 -4.92
CA GLU A 287 -14.88 -16.75 -4.36
C GLU A 287 -15.01 -16.76 -2.82
N LEU A 288 -14.55 -15.70 -2.14
CA LEU A 288 -14.68 -15.58 -0.69
C LEU A 288 -16.12 -15.46 -0.24
N ARG A 289 -16.95 -14.72 -0.95
CA ARG A 289 -18.38 -14.56 -0.63
C ARG A 289 -19.15 -15.87 -0.84
N ASP A 290 -18.88 -16.58 -1.93
CA ASP A 290 -19.52 -17.87 -2.24
C ASP A 290 -19.22 -18.94 -1.17
N GLN A 291 -18.08 -18.81 -0.46
CA GLN A 291 -17.66 -19.71 0.62
C GLN A 291 -18.06 -19.21 2.02
N ALA A 292 -18.52 -17.98 2.15
CA ALA A 292 -18.81 -17.36 3.44
C ALA A 292 -20.23 -17.67 3.92
N MET A 293 -20.37 -17.85 5.23
CA MET A 293 -21.66 -17.86 5.90
C MET A 293 -22.07 -16.42 6.21
N ILE A 294 -23.10 -15.92 5.54
CA ILE A 294 -23.60 -14.55 5.70
C ILE A 294 -25.06 -14.63 6.15
N GLU A 295 -25.34 -14.18 7.37
CA GLU A 295 -26.66 -14.20 7.99
C GLU A 295 -27.16 -12.78 8.23
N TYR A 296 -28.17 -12.35 7.49
CA TYR A 296 -28.85 -11.05 7.71
C TYR A 296 -29.79 -11.14 8.90
N ARG A 297 -29.86 -10.09 9.74
CA ARG A 297 -30.66 -10.02 10.97
C ARG A 297 -31.69 -8.87 10.91
#